data_bbd48e22060f8f463016c05747cd70e6
#
_entry.id   bbd48e22060f8f463016c05747cd70e6
#
_cell.length_a   1.000
_cell.length_b   1.000
_cell.length_c   1.000
_cell.angle_alpha   90.00
_cell.angle_beta   90.00
_cell.angle_gamma   90.00
#
_symmetry.space_group_name_H-M   'P 1'
#
loop_
_entity.id
_entity.type
_entity.pdbx_description
1 polymer ?
#
loop_
_entity_poly.entity_id
_entity_poly.type
_entity_poly.pdbx_seq_one_letter_code
_entity_poly.pdbx_strand_id
1 'polypeptide(L)'
;MTEPTHTHVVNNGKRDLTIDELAATQPGLDRLMAELGPRMHRLYFAGKAGNWRLAEYFFKSVVKQLKLCAFSRPKYETPLLAYVAEDCEPVRAAIRAGDVVAFETAYATMVRRANEYHDDWGKPYIHWKCPASPPNDLDLTAGLDG
;
A
#
# COMPACT_ATOMS: atom_id res chain seq x y z
N MET A 1 -0.45 -7.50 37.77
CA MET A 1 -1.51 -8.07 36.95
C MET A 1 -2.49 -6.95 36.63
N THR A 2 -2.45 -6.47 35.41
CA THR A 2 -3.43 -5.49 34.94
C THR A 2 -4.75 -6.21 34.68
N GLU A 3 -5.83 -5.76 35.32
CA GLU A 3 -7.16 -6.26 35.01
C GLU A 3 -7.49 -6.03 33.54
N PRO A 4 -8.19 -6.97 32.87
CA PRO A 4 -8.63 -6.75 31.50
C PRO A 4 -9.52 -5.50 31.47
N THR A 5 -9.05 -4.48 30.78
CA THR A 5 -9.72 -3.18 30.66
C THR A 5 -11.00 -3.22 29.81
N HIS A 6 -11.29 -4.34 29.16
CA HIS A 6 -12.43 -4.47 28.26
C HIS A 6 -13.22 -5.75 28.52
N THR A 7 -14.37 -5.61 29.18
CA THR A 7 -15.31 -6.71 29.45
C THR A 7 -16.30 -6.96 28.30
N HIS A 8 -16.28 -6.13 27.24
CA HIS A 8 -17.18 -6.33 26.12
C HIS A 8 -16.80 -7.56 25.31
N VAL A 9 -17.82 -8.33 24.97
CA VAL A 9 -17.69 -9.54 24.15
C VAL A 9 -18.38 -9.30 22.81
N VAL A 10 -17.74 -9.70 21.73
CA VAL A 10 -18.29 -9.68 20.38
C VAL A 10 -18.34 -11.10 19.82
N ASN A 11 -19.36 -11.40 19.04
CA ASN A 11 -19.50 -12.73 18.41
C ASN A 11 -19.21 -12.61 16.91
N ASN A 12 -18.28 -13.44 16.43
CA ASN A 12 -17.91 -13.46 15.00
C ASN A 12 -18.74 -14.46 14.17
N GLY A 13 -19.86 -14.96 14.72
CA GLY A 13 -20.69 -15.98 14.09
C GLY A 13 -20.28 -17.42 14.38
N LYS A 14 -19.14 -17.61 15.05
CA LYS A 14 -18.58 -18.93 15.38
C LYS A 14 -18.19 -19.07 16.85
N ARG A 15 -17.75 -17.99 17.47
CA ARG A 15 -17.37 -17.94 18.88
C ARG A 15 -17.45 -16.52 19.42
N ASP A 16 -17.58 -16.42 20.74
CA ASP A 16 -17.45 -15.17 21.45
C ASP A 16 -15.99 -14.81 21.64
N LEU A 17 -15.67 -13.53 21.45
CA LEU A 17 -14.34 -12.96 21.59
C LEU A 17 -14.39 -11.74 22.51
N THR A 18 -13.44 -11.60 23.39
CA THR A 18 -13.21 -10.31 24.04
C THR A 18 -12.64 -9.32 23.04
N ILE A 19 -12.71 -8.01 23.34
CA ILE A 19 -12.09 -6.99 22.49
C ILE A 19 -10.59 -7.21 22.38
N ASP A 20 -9.94 -7.62 23.48
CA ASP A 20 -8.50 -7.90 23.47
C ASP A 20 -8.16 -9.11 22.58
N GLU A 21 -8.94 -10.16 22.62
CA GLU A 21 -8.79 -11.31 21.71
C GLU A 21 -8.99 -10.90 20.25
N LEU A 22 -10.00 -10.07 19.97
CA LEU A 22 -10.23 -9.55 18.62
C LEU A 22 -9.07 -8.67 18.15
N ALA A 23 -8.56 -7.78 19.00
CA ALA A 23 -7.40 -6.96 18.70
C ALA A 23 -6.15 -7.80 18.40
N ALA A 24 -5.96 -8.92 19.12
CA ALA A 24 -4.84 -9.84 18.91
C ALA A 24 -4.89 -10.56 17.54
N THR A 25 -6.06 -10.62 16.89
CA THR A 25 -6.19 -11.22 15.55
C THR A 25 -5.86 -10.26 14.42
N GLN A 26 -5.60 -8.98 14.71
CA GLN A 26 -5.25 -8.01 13.68
C GLN A 26 -3.94 -8.38 12.99
N PRO A 27 -3.83 -8.20 11.65
CA PRO A 27 -2.62 -8.55 10.92
C PRO A 27 -1.43 -7.70 11.37
N GLY A 28 -0.26 -8.32 11.42
CA GLY A 28 1.00 -7.63 11.64
C GLY A 28 1.44 -6.80 10.44
N LEU A 29 2.44 -5.95 10.63
CA LEU A 29 2.97 -5.08 9.59
C LEU A 29 3.53 -5.87 8.39
N ASP A 30 4.15 -7.00 8.65
CA ASP A 30 4.68 -7.90 7.62
C ASP A 30 3.60 -8.34 6.63
N ARG A 31 2.45 -8.76 7.14
CA ARG A 31 1.30 -9.14 6.32
C ARG A 31 0.73 -7.94 5.56
N LEU A 32 0.55 -6.81 6.22
CA LEU A 32 0.03 -5.59 5.58
C LEU A 32 0.96 -5.09 4.47
N MET A 33 2.28 -5.15 4.70
CA MET A 33 3.29 -4.75 3.70
C MET A 33 3.36 -5.74 2.54
N ALA A 34 3.19 -7.04 2.78
CA ALA A 34 3.18 -8.05 1.72
C ALA A 34 2.05 -7.82 0.69
N GLU A 35 0.93 -7.24 1.11
CA GLU A 35 -0.19 -6.91 0.23
C GLU A 35 0.09 -5.71 -0.68
N LEU A 36 1.10 -4.90 -0.38
CA LEU A 36 1.46 -3.75 -1.22
C LEU A 36 2.08 -4.18 -2.55
N GLY A 37 2.87 -5.23 -2.57
CA GLY A 37 3.56 -5.69 -3.78
C GLY A 37 2.62 -5.89 -4.98
N PRO A 38 1.58 -6.71 -4.87
CA PRO A 38 0.60 -6.90 -5.94
C PRO A 38 -0.12 -5.62 -6.36
N ARG A 39 -0.44 -4.74 -5.43
CA ARG A 39 -1.09 -3.46 -5.72
C ARG A 39 -0.17 -2.50 -6.47
N MET A 40 1.09 -2.43 -6.06
CA MET A 40 2.13 -1.65 -6.72
C MET A 40 2.39 -2.15 -8.14
N HIS A 41 2.44 -3.47 -8.33
CA HIS A 41 2.60 -4.10 -9.62
C HIS A 41 1.49 -3.69 -10.60
N ARG A 42 0.23 -3.80 -10.17
CA ARG A 42 -0.93 -3.43 -10.98
C ARG A 42 -0.99 -1.92 -11.27
N LEU A 43 -0.66 -1.11 -10.27
CA LEU A 43 -0.55 0.34 -10.43
C LEU A 43 0.44 0.70 -11.55
N TYR A 44 1.62 0.12 -11.51
CA TYR A 44 2.67 0.42 -12.49
C TYR A 44 2.22 0.15 -13.92
N PHE A 45 1.69 -1.02 -14.18
CA PHE A 45 1.26 -1.39 -15.53
C PHE A 45 -0.03 -0.71 -15.98
N ALA A 46 -0.92 -0.38 -15.05
CA ALA A 46 -2.08 0.45 -15.37
C ALA A 46 -1.66 1.85 -15.87
N GLY A 47 -0.71 2.47 -15.18
CA GLY A 47 -0.16 3.77 -15.58
C GLY A 47 0.61 3.69 -16.90
N LYS A 48 1.43 2.67 -17.09
CA LYS A 48 2.15 2.45 -18.35
C LYS A 48 1.22 2.22 -19.54
N ALA A 49 0.09 1.58 -19.33
CA ALA A 49 -0.93 1.37 -20.37
C ALA A 49 -1.79 2.62 -20.62
N GLY A 50 -1.62 3.67 -19.84
CA GLY A 50 -2.46 4.87 -19.94
C GLY A 50 -3.89 4.65 -19.44
N ASN A 51 -4.13 3.57 -18.71
CA ASN A 51 -5.44 3.33 -18.08
C ASN A 51 -5.51 4.08 -16.74
N TRP A 52 -5.78 5.37 -16.82
CA TRP A 52 -5.72 6.28 -15.67
C TRP A 52 -6.79 6.00 -14.62
N ARG A 53 -7.95 5.51 -15.03
CA ARG A 53 -8.99 5.10 -14.07
C ARG A 53 -8.54 3.90 -13.25
N LEU A 54 -7.93 2.91 -13.90
CA LEU A 54 -7.38 1.74 -13.24
C LEU A 54 -6.17 2.10 -12.37
N ALA A 55 -5.29 2.96 -12.88
CA ALA A 55 -4.15 3.47 -12.13
C ALA A 55 -4.58 4.20 -10.86
N GLU A 56 -5.59 5.06 -10.94
CA GLU A 56 -6.15 5.76 -9.78
C GLU A 56 -6.73 4.78 -8.75
N TYR A 57 -7.44 3.76 -9.22
CA TYR A 57 -7.99 2.72 -8.34
C TYR A 57 -6.89 2.04 -7.52
N PHE A 58 -5.83 1.58 -8.17
CA PHE A 58 -4.72 0.93 -7.46
C PHE A 58 -3.90 1.90 -6.63
N PHE A 59 -3.71 3.12 -7.09
CA PHE A 59 -3.04 4.16 -6.31
C PHE A 59 -3.76 4.43 -4.99
N LYS A 60 -5.07 4.61 -5.02
CA LYS A 60 -5.88 4.78 -3.81
C LYS A 60 -5.77 3.56 -2.90
N SER A 61 -5.74 2.36 -3.45
CA SER A 61 -5.57 1.12 -2.70
C SER A 61 -4.21 1.05 -2.02
N VAL A 62 -3.13 1.47 -2.69
CA VAL A 62 -1.78 1.56 -2.12
C VAL A 62 -1.73 2.56 -0.96
N VAL A 63 -2.24 3.77 -1.18
CA VAL A 63 -2.25 4.83 -0.15
C VAL A 63 -3.05 4.40 1.08
N LYS A 64 -4.21 3.79 0.86
CA LYS A 64 -5.07 3.29 1.94
C LYS A 64 -4.36 2.23 2.76
N GLN A 65 -3.65 1.32 2.11
CA GLN A 65 -2.86 0.28 2.78
C GLN A 65 -1.69 0.87 3.58
N LEU A 66 -0.96 1.85 3.03
CA LEU A 66 0.13 2.52 3.73
C LEU A 66 -0.37 3.27 4.99
N LYS A 67 -1.52 3.93 4.90
CA LYS A 67 -2.15 4.58 6.05
C LYS A 67 -2.58 3.58 7.11
N LEU A 68 -3.07 2.41 6.72
CA LEU A 68 -3.38 1.34 7.65
C LEU A 68 -2.12 0.82 8.35
N CYS A 69 -1.01 0.67 7.63
CA CYS A 69 0.29 0.32 8.20
C CYS A 69 0.74 1.35 9.24
N ALA A 70 0.62 2.64 8.92
CA ALA A 70 0.97 3.74 9.82
C ALA A 70 0.13 3.71 11.11
N PHE A 71 -1.18 3.51 10.97
CA PHE A 71 -2.10 3.38 12.10
C PHE A 71 -1.78 2.17 12.98
N SER A 72 -1.47 1.02 12.35
CA SER A 72 -1.23 -0.25 13.06
C SER A 72 0.11 -0.30 13.78
N ARG A 73 1.08 0.52 13.39
CA ARG A 73 2.44 0.54 13.93
C ARG A 73 2.91 1.96 14.20
N PRO A 74 2.58 2.53 15.35
CA PRO A 74 2.94 3.91 15.72
C PRO A 74 4.42 4.24 15.56
N LYS A 75 5.31 3.25 15.74
CA LYS A 75 6.75 3.41 15.52
C LYS A 75 7.09 3.93 14.11
N TYR A 76 6.32 3.53 13.11
CA TYR A 76 6.54 3.90 11.71
C TYR A 76 5.53 4.92 11.17
N GLU A 77 4.65 5.43 12.02
CA GLU A 77 3.57 6.33 11.61
C GLU A 77 4.08 7.58 10.90
N THR A 78 4.98 8.32 11.54
CA THR A 78 5.51 9.57 10.98
C THR A 78 6.21 9.37 9.63
N PRO A 79 7.15 8.42 9.47
CA PRO A 79 7.78 8.21 8.17
C PRO A 79 6.83 7.65 7.11
N LEU A 80 5.87 6.80 7.47
CA LEU A 80 4.89 6.29 6.51
C LEU A 80 3.95 7.38 6.01
N LEU A 81 3.48 8.26 6.88
CA LEU A 81 2.64 9.39 6.48
C LEU A 81 3.41 10.41 5.65
N ALA A 82 4.68 10.65 5.96
CA ALA A 82 5.56 11.50 5.15
C ALA A 82 5.76 10.89 3.74
N TYR A 83 5.99 9.59 3.66
CA TYR A 83 6.10 8.87 2.38
C TYR A 83 4.83 9.04 1.52
N VAL A 84 3.66 8.90 2.12
CA VAL A 84 2.38 9.11 1.42
C VAL A 84 2.24 10.56 0.93
N ALA A 85 2.57 11.54 1.77
CA ALA A 85 2.38 12.95 1.46
C ALA A 85 3.41 13.49 0.43
N GLU A 86 4.63 12.98 0.45
CA GLU A 86 5.74 13.54 -0.32
C GLU A 86 6.13 12.66 -1.52
N ASP A 87 6.30 11.35 -1.30
CA ASP A 87 6.84 10.44 -2.30
C ASP A 87 5.76 9.80 -3.19
N CYS A 88 4.54 9.66 -2.69
CA CYS A 88 3.41 9.18 -3.46
C CYS A 88 2.70 10.29 -4.26
N GLU A 89 2.81 11.54 -3.83
CA GLU A 89 2.09 12.67 -4.46
C GLU A 89 2.48 12.92 -5.93
N PRO A 90 3.76 12.81 -6.35
CA PRO A 90 4.11 12.94 -7.76
C PRO A 90 3.45 11.88 -8.65
N VAL A 91 3.26 10.66 -8.15
CA VAL A 91 2.53 9.60 -8.86
C VAL A 91 1.08 10.00 -9.05
N ARG A 92 0.44 10.52 -8.01
CA ARG A 92 -0.94 11.02 -8.09
C ARG A 92 -1.06 12.14 -9.13
N ALA A 93 -0.15 13.09 -9.10
CA ALA A 93 -0.14 14.22 -10.04
C ALA A 93 -0.02 13.73 -11.49
N ALA A 94 0.85 12.77 -11.76
CA ALA A 94 1.02 12.19 -13.09
C ALA A 94 -0.23 11.44 -13.57
N ILE A 95 -0.90 10.70 -12.69
CA ILE A 95 -2.16 10.03 -12.99
C ILE A 95 -3.23 11.05 -13.39
N ARG A 96 -3.37 12.14 -12.63
CA ARG A 96 -4.34 13.20 -12.92
C ARG A 96 -4.06 13.94 -14.22
N ALA A 97 -2.77 14.11 -14.53
CA ALA A 97 -2.34 14.75 -15.78
C ALA A 97 -2.45 13.80 -16.99
N GLY A 98 -2.57 12.51 -16.78
CA GLY A 98 -2.54 11.52 -17.86
C GLY A 98 -1.19 11.48 -18.58
N ASP A 99 -0.09 11.69 -17.83
CA ASP A 99 1.27 11.77 -18.35
C ASP A 99 2.05 10.51 -18.02
N VAL A 100 2.25 9.64 -19.01
CA VAL A 100 2.94 8.35 -18.87
C VAL A 100 4.40 8.54 -18.46
N VAL A 101 5.11 9.50 -19.07
CA VAL A 101 6.53 9.74 -18.79
C VAL A 101 6.71 10.24 -17.35
N ALA A 102 5.90 11.21 -16.94
CA ALA A 102 5.91 11.70 -15.56
C ALA A 102 5.55 10.60 -14.56
N PHE A 103 4.58 9.74 -14.92
CA PHE A 103 4.18 8.61 -14.08
C PHE A 103 5.34 7.62 -13.88
N GLU A 104 6.02 7.20 -14.93
CA GLU A 104 7.15 6.27 -14.83
C GLU A 104 8.28 6.84 -13.97
N THR A 105 8.61 8.12 -14.15
CA THR A 105 9.63 8.80 -13.35
C THR A 105 9.22 8.88 -11.88
N ALA A 106 7.99 9.30 -11.60
CA ALA A 106 7.47 9.42 -10.24
C ALA A 106 7.38 8.06 -9.55
N TYR A 107 6.96 7.02 -10.26
CA TYR A 107 6.89 5.67 -9.73
C TYR A 107 8.29 5.13 -9.36
N ALA A 108 9.26 5.29 -10.25
CA ALA A 108 10.65 4.87 -9.99
C ALA A 108 11.23 5.58 -8.75
N THR A 109 10.95 6.87 -8.60
CA THR A 109 11.34 7.64 -7.40
C THR A 109 10.65 7.12 -6.15
N MET A 110 9.36 6.83 -6.23
CA MET A 110 8.60 6.26 -5.11
C MET A 110 9.19 4.92 -4.65
N VAL A 111 9.56 4.04 -5.58
CA VAL A 111 10.22 2.75 -5.25
C VAL A 111 11.60 2.97 -4.62
N ARG A 112 12.41 3.87 -5.18
CA ARG A 112 13.72 4.20 -4.63
C ARG A 112 13.61 4.72 -3.19
N ARG A 113 12.67 5.61 -2.93
CA ARG A 113 12.43 6.16 -1.59
C ARG A 113 11.99 5.08 -0.60
N ALA A 114 11.15 4.15 -1.02
CA ALA A 114 10.77 3.00 -0.19
C ALA A 114 11.99 2.18 0.23
N ASN A 115 12.93 1.95 -0.70
CA ASN A 115 14.16 1.24 -0.41
C ASN A 115 15.05 2.00 0.58
N GLU A 116 15.16 3.32 0.44
CA GLU A 116 15.90 4.16 1.40
C GLU A 116 15.32 4.06 2.82
N TYR A 117 13.99 4.05 2.96
CA TYR A 117 13.35 3.82 4.26
C TYR A 117 13.68 2.44 4.83
N HIS A 118 13.70 1.38 4.00
CA HIS A 118 14.09 0.05 4.46
C HIS A 118 15.55 0.01 4.91
N ASP A 119 16.45 0.69 4.22
CA ASP A 119 17.83 0.83 4.65
C ASP A 119 17.93 1.54 6.01
N ASP A 120 17.23 2.65 6.17
CA ASP A 120 17.21 3.42 7.41
C ASP A 120 16.65 2.62 8.60
N TRP A 121 15.73 1.68 8.32
CA TRP A 121 15.17 0.79 9.35
C TRP A 121 15.95 -0.50 9.56
N GLY A 122 17.15 -0.61 8.99
CA GLY A 122 18.01 -1.77 9.14
C GLY A 122 17.52 -3.00 8.38
N LYS A 123 16.78 -2.81 7.29
CA LYS A 123 16.24 -3.88 6.45
C LYS A 123 16.69 -3.76 4.99
N PRO A 124 17.99 -3.64 4.71
CA PRO A 124 18.50 -3.46 3.34
C PRO A 124 18.24 -4.67 2.44
N TYR A 125 17.90 -5.81 3.01
CA TYR A 125 17.52 -7.02 2.28
C TYR A 125 16.10 -6.95 1.68
N ILE A 126 15.28 -5.97 2.08
CA ILE A 126 14.00 -5.66 1.44
C ILE A 126 14.25 -4.58 0.39
N HIS A 127 14.46 -5.01 -0.83
CA HIS A 127 14.80 -4.11 -1.93
C HIS A 127 13.86 -4.32 -3.12
N TRP A 128 12.96 -3.37 -3.31
CA TRP A 128 11.99 -3.40 -4.39
C TRP A 128 12.56 -2.90 -5.69
N LYS A 129 12.04 -3.40 -6.79
CA LYS A 129 12.35 -2.98 -8.16
C LYS A 129 11.06 -2.62 -8.89
N CYS A 130 11.17 -1.78 -9.92
CA CYS A 130 10.07 -1.64 -10.86
C CYS A 130 9.79 -2.99 -11.52
N PRO A 131 8.52 -3.41 -11.62
CA PRO A 131 8.19 -4.72 -12.17
C PRO A 131 8.57 -4.84 -13.66
N ALA A 132 9.06 -6.01 -14.06
CA ALA A 132 9.57 -6.26 -15.41
C ALA A 132 8.47 -6.70 -16.39
N SER A 133 7.41 -7.35 -15.92
CA SER A 133 6.33 -7.89 -16.75
C SER A 133 4.95 -7.58 -16.18
N PRO A 134 3.94 -7.38 -17.04
CA PRO A 134 2.59 -7.07 -16.58
C PRO A 134 1.96 -8.27 -15.86
N PRO A 135 0.93 -8.00 -15.01
CA PRO A 135 0.14 -9.08 -14.43
C PRO A 135 -0.60 -9.85 -15.53
N ASN A 136 -0.69 -11.16 -15.37
CA ASN A 136 -1.34 -12.03 -16.34
C ASN A 136 -2.82 -12.29 -16.04
N ASP A 137 -3.32 -11.75 -14.95
CA ASP A 137 -4.66 -11.96 -14.40
C ASP A 137 -5.55 -10.69 -14.47
N LEU A 138 -5.08 -9.65 -15.16
CA LEU A 138 -5.78 -8.36 -15.23
C LEU A 138 -5.69 -7.78 -16.65
N ASP A 139 -6.85 -7.45 -17.21
CA ASP A 139 -6.93 -6.73 -18.48
C ASP A 139 -6.66 -5.23 -18.26
N LEU A 140 -5.48 -4.79 -18.69
CA LEU A 140 -5.05 -3.40 -18.55
C LEU A 140 -5.76 -2.43 -19.49
N THR A 141 -6.49 -2.94 -20.50
CA THR A 141 -7.22 -2.12 -21.46
C THR A 141 -8.71 -2.00 -21.14
N ALA A 142 -9.19 -2.71 -20.13
CA ALA A 142 -10.60 -2.70 -19.77
C ALA A 142 -11.09 -1.29 -19.43
N GLY A 143 -12.20 -0.90 -20.02
CA GLY A 143 -12.82 0.40 -19.79
C GLY A 143 -12.20 1.56 -20.56
N LEU A 144 -11.21 1.31 -21.44
CA LEU A 144 -10.62 2.36 -22.29
C LEU A 144 -11.51 2.73 -23.49
N ASP A 145 -12.38 1.83 -23.93
CA ASP A 145 -13.27 2.00 -25.09
C ASP A 145 -14.64 2.62 -24.73
N GLY A 146 -14.73 3.21 -23.56
CA GLY A 146 -15.95 3.79 -23.01
C GLY A 146 -16.03 5.30 -23.09
#